data_496057e1614cec7b767058ec9efa51ad
#
_entry.id   496057e1614cec7b767058ec9efa51ad
#
_cell.length_a   1.000
_cell.length_b   1.000
_cell.length_c   1.000
_cell.angle_alpha   90.00
_cell.angle_beta   90.00
_cell.angle_gamma   90.00
#
_symmetry.space_group_name_H-M   'P 1'
#
loop_
_entity.id
_entity.type
_entity.pdbx_description
1 polymer ?
#
loop_
_entity_poly.entity_id
_entity_poly.type
_entity_poly.pdbx_seq_one_letter_code
_entity_poly.pdbx_strand_id
1 'polypeptide(L)'
;MKKQIAMLLAAASFATLLAGCGSSGTTSSEGAAGSTGSASASAETAGNAYENAAKPESITWWVHDGMKLEDGTDLWVEEFEKKTGIGMDLQIIDNNEYYTKLELAYASDTVPDTFDLDGAHLGTYAAQGAIADLTDLVKESGLYDKIDPALWDSLTLNGRIYGVPREVPSACVTYVRKDWLDRLGMDIPTTYDEFIEMLTRFKNEIPECTVPYTAPAMENVNIAQNMAEFFQGATLDYTKVDGVWVDGMAQDNMVEALQRVQDAYAAGLIDTEVVTNTTSACRDEWYSGGVGAFAYWGGNWGETLTSRVKQNVPEAEVVAIPPIEGATYLYSAPSVQVISSKLSEEEIASIFKYFIEYAHDGAEGQVLFQSGVEGVHWAQDGDKLVPQPSLSNPEETFRKAWITPWMSTNPLTVTDKNMDLEPAITESLAVVDAYAQPLYVFPVSETRTMINSDLTTTRLNIFARVMMGQMSPEEGVAEYKAQAEALGVSTALEEMNANS
;
A
#
# COMPACT_ATOMS: atom_id res chain seq x y z
N MET A 1 -17.11 -44.12 -7.51
CA MET A 1 -18.50 -43.83 -7.15
C MET A 1 -18.76 -42.37 -7.46
N LYS A 2 -19.55 -42.13 -8.51
CA LYS A 2 -19.90 -40.79 -9.02
C LYS A 2 -20.89 -40.11 -8.08
N LYS A 3 -20.67 -38.86 -7.69
CA LYS A 3 -21.75 -37.95 -7.25
C LYS A 3 -21.61 -36.62 -7.99
N GLN A 4 -22.54 -36.42 -8.90
CA GLN A 4 -22.84 -35.14 -9.54
C GLN A 4 -23.56 -34.27 -8.51
N ILE A 5 -23.19 -32.98 -8.45
CA ILE A 5 -23.98 -31.97 -7.78
C ILE A 5 -24.34 -30.92 -8.84
N ALA A 6 -25.63 -30.73 -8.97
CA ALA A 6 -26.27 -29.87 -9.96
C ALA A 6 -26.18 -28.40 -9.54
N MET A 7 -25.87 -27.54 -10.53
CA MET A 7 -26.08 -26.08 -10.45
C MET A 7 -27.54 -25.76 -10.51
N LEU A 8 -28.04 -24.93 -9.61
CA LEU A 8 -29.31 -24.22 -9.70
C LEU A 8 -29.03 -22.74 -9.96
N LEU A 9 -29.33 -22.34 -11.20
CA LEU A 9 -29.47 -20.94 -11.59
C LEU A 9 -30.82 -20.43 -11.10
N ALA A 10 -30.86 -19.35 -10.36
CA ALA A 10 -32.06 -18.56 -10.11
C ALA A 10 -31.92 -17.19 -10.78
N ALA A 11 -32.56 -17.02 -11.94
CA ALA A 11 -32.76 -15.73 -12.56
C ALA A 11 -34.01 -15.07 -11.94
N ALA A 12 -33.81 -13.86 -11.37
CA ALA A 12 -34.93 -13.02 -10.95
C ALA A 12 -35.03 -11.82 -11.89
N SER A 13 -36.07 -11.87 -12.73
CA SER A 13 -36.47 -10.78 -13.60
C SER A 13 -37.26 -9.74 -12.82
N PHE A 14 -36.88 -8.47 -12.89
CA PHE A 14 -37.75 -7.36 -12.48
C PHE A 14 -38.36 -6.71 -13.70
N ALA A 15 -39.69 -6.80 -13.77
CA ALA A 15 -40.52 -6.19 -14.77
C ALA A 15 -40.92 -4.77 -14.33
N THR A 16 -40.77 -3.86 -15.27
CA THR A 16 -41.23 -2.45 -15.24
C THR A 16 -42.77 -2.36 -15.17
N LEU A 17 -43.25 -1.42 -14.35
CA LEU A 17 -44.60 -0.91 -14.45
C LEU A 17 -44.57 0.62 -14.62
N LEU A 18 -44.85 1.05 -15.84
CA LEU A 18 -45.27 2.40 -16.25
C LEU A 18 -46.80 2.50 -16.26
N ALA A 19 -47.34 3.44 -15.54
CA ALA A 19 -48.62 4.07 -15.83
C ALA A 19 -48.66 5.38 -15.05
N GLY A 20 -48.84 6.57 -15.50
CA GLY A 20 -49.58 7.05 -16.66
C GLY A 20 -50.66 8.03 -16.19
N CYS A 21 -50.80 9.21 -16.81
CA CYS A 21 -51.84 10.24 -16.72
C CYS A 21 -51.69 11.27 -15.61
N GLY A 22 -51.64 12.57 -15.82
CA GLY A 22 -52.09 13.39 -16.97
C GLY A 22 -52.87 14.58 -16.44
N SER A 23 -52.64 15.74 -17.02
CA SER A 23 -53.54 16.88 -17.18
C SER A 23 -53.15 18.22 -16.56
N SER A 24 -52.58 19.04 -17.38
CA SER A 24 -52.96 20.42 -17.81
C SER A 24 -53.51 21.40 -16.77
N GLY A 25 -52.88 22.58 -16.79
CA GLY A 25 -53.46 23.83 -16.26
C GLY A 25 -52.48 24.99 -16.36
N THR A 26 -52.54 25.66 -17.53
CA THR A 26 -51.97 26.99 -17.81
C THR A 26 -52.69 28.04 -16.98
N THR A 27 -51.94 29.00 -16.43
CA THR A 27 -52.25 30.43 -16.55
C THR A 27 -51.07 31.33 -16.12
N SER A 28 -50.81 32.29 -16.96
CA SER A 28 -49.89 33.40 -16.87
C SER A 28 -50.35 34.48 -15.87
N SER A 29 -49.44 35.24 -15.28
CA SER A 29 -49.21 36.67 -15.49
C SER A 29 -48.44 37.36 -14.34
N GLU A 30 -47.46 38.14 -14.76
CA GLU A 30 -47.09 39.51 -14.32
C GLU A 30 -46.79 39.77 -12.83
N GLY A 31 -45.53 40.01 -12.48
CA GLY A 31 -45.00 41.37 -12.45
C GLY A 31 -45.15 42.07 -11.12
N ALA A 32 -44.04 42.27 -10.37
CA ALA A 32 -43.73 43.54 -9.73
C ALA A 32 -42.32 43.54 -9.11
N ALA A 33 -41.63 44.60 -9.36
CA ALA A 33 -40.30 44.92 -8.90
C ALA A 33 -40.27 45.36 -7.43
N GLY A 34 -39.08 45.16 -6.79
CA GLY A 34 -38.54 46.11 -5.85
C GLY A 34 -38.65 45.74 -4.37
N SER A 35 -37.56 45.30 -3.81
CA SER A 35 -37.04 45.92 -2.57
C SER A 35 -35.63 45.40 -2.28
N THR A 36 -34.64 46.24 -2.43
CA THR A 36 -33.31 46.12 -1.89
C THR A 36 -33.41 46.18 -0.35
N GLY A 37 -33.32 45.03 0.26
CA GLY A 37 -33.05 44.86 1.68
C GLY A 37 -31.65 44.31 1.86
N SER A 38 -30.67 45.22 2.03
CA SER A 38 -29.35 44.82 2.52
C SER A 38 -29.49 44.36 3.96
N ALA A 39 -29.66 43.07 4.14
CA ALA A 39 -29.39 42.43 5.43
C ALA A 39 -27.88 42.15 5.46
N SER A 40 -27.17 43.06 6.10
CA SER A 40 -25.85 42.79 6.65
C SER A 40 -26.05 41.70 7.70
N ALA A 41 -25.94 40.45 7.28
CA ALA A 41 -25.71 39.36 8.21
C ALA A 41 -24.32 39.63 8.77
N SER A 42 -24.27 39.98 10.04
CA SER A 42 -23.09 39.86 10.86
C SER A 42 -22.56 38.45 10.64
N ALA A 43 -21.38 38.34 10.05
CA ALA A 43 -20.57 37.14 10.15
C ALA A 43 -20.22 37.05 11.65
N GLU A 44 -21.06 36.34 12.43
CA GLU A 44 -20.57 35.71 13.61
C GLU A 44 -19.44 34.83 13.12
N THR A 45 -18.24 35.10 13.59
CA THR A 45 -17.10 34.22 13.51
C THR A 45 -17.54 32.88 14.06
N ALA A 46 -17.98 31.97 13.19
CA ALA A 46 -18.04 30.56 13.52
C ALA A 46 -16.62 30.22 13.97
N GLY A 47 -16.44 29.96 15.26
CA GLY A 47 -15.15 29.57 15.80
C GLY A 47 -14.69 28.35 15.03
N ASN A 48 -13.41 28.35 14.67
CA ASN A 48 -12.76 27.28 13.95
C ASN A 48 -13.14 25.92 14.57
N ALA A 49 -13.73 25.03 13.79
CA ALA A 49 -14.22 23.72 14.27
C ALA A 49 -13.09 22.94 14.97
N TYR A 50 -11.86 23.05 14.47
CA TYR A 50 -10.68 22.44 15.06
C TYR A 50 -10.34 22.98 16.46
N GLU A 51 -10.37 24.31 16.66
CA GLU A 51 -10.06 24.92 17.97
C GLU A 51 -11.08 24.52 19.02
N ASN A 52 -12.36 24.44 18.64
CA ASN A 52 -13.49 24.15 19.52
C ASN A 52 -13.87 22.67 19.59
N ALA A 53 -13.14 21.77 18.90
CA ALA A 53 -13.41 20.36 18.88
C ALA A 53 -13.45 19.79 20.29
N ALA A 54 -14.57 19.19 20.67
CA ALA A 54 -14.73 18.51 21.95
C ALA A 54 -14.07 17.12 21.89
N LYS A 55 -13.56 16.67 23.03
CA LYS A 55 -13.02 15.30 23.12
C LYS A 55 -14.15 14.29 22.94
N PRO A 56 -14.02 13.27 22.04
CA PRO A 56 -15.05 12.26 21.85
C PRO A 56 -15.12 11.31 23.05
N GLU A 57 -16.28 10.72 23.29
CA GLU A 57 -16.44 9.69 24.32
C GLU A 57 -15.79 8.37 23.91
N SER A 58 -15.90 8.01 22.62
CA SER A 58 -15.33 6.80 22.04
C SER A 58 -15.02 7.01 20.56
N ILE A 59 -14.18 6.16 20.01
CA ILE A 59 -13.79 6.11 18.59
C ILE A 59 -13.88 4.65 18.11
N THR A 60 -14.51 4.44 16.97
CA THR A 60 -14.43 3.17 16.23
C THR A 60 -13.33 3.26 15.18
N TRP A 61 -12.38 2.33 15.26
CA TRP A 61 -11.22 2.33 14.36
C TRP A 61 -11.00 0.96 13.70
N TRP A 62 -10.95 0.94 12.38
CA TRP A 62 -10.63 -0.26 11.61
C TRP A 62 -9.25 -0.14 10.98
N VAL A 63 -8.45 -1.20 11.11
CA VAL A 63 -7.14 -1.33 10.47
C VAL A 63 -7.03 -2.66 9.76
N HIS A 64 -6.28 -2.70 8.66
CA HIS A 64 -5.85 -3.93 8.05
C HIS A 64 -4.46 -4.30 8.57
N ASP A 65 -4.25 -5.60 8.83
CA ASP A 65 -2.97 -6.14 9.28
C ASP A 65 -2.31 -5.35 10.43
N GLY A 66 -2.92 -5.37 11.58
CA GLY A 66 -2.36 -4.77 12.79
C GLY A 66 -1.70 -5.79 13.71
N MET A 67 -1.43 -5.34 14.91
CA MET A 67 -0.97 -6.18 16.02
C MET A 67 -2.01 -7.25 16.32
N LYS A 68 -1.55 -8.50 16.44
CA LYS A 68 -2.44 -9.60 16.79
C LYS A 68 -2.88 -9.54 18.25
N LEU A 69 -4.05 -10.12 18.55
CA LEU A 69 -4.57 -10.16 19.92
C LEU A 69 -3.59 -10.84 20.89
N GLU A 70 -2.96 -11.94 20.47
CA GLU A 70 -1.95 -12.62 21.27
C GLU A 70 -0.68 -11.80 21.55
N ASP A 71 -0.45 -10.72 20.84
CA ASP A 71 0.66 -9.80 21.05
C ASP A 71 0.27 -8.58 21.89
N GLY A 72 -0.94 -8.53 22.44
CA GLY A 72 -1.37 -7.52 23.42
C GLY A 72 -2.10 -6.32 22.81
N THR A 73 -2.91 -6.53 21.77
CA THR A 73 -3.79 -5.48 21.24
C THR A 73 -4.75 -4.93 22.27
N ASP A 74 -5.28 -5.79 23.14
CA ASP A 74 -6.13 -5.42 24.27
C ASP A 74 -5.39 -4.53 25.28
N LEU A 75 -4.14 -4.83 25.58
CA LEU A 75 -3.30 -4.01 26.45
C LEU A 75 -2.99 -2.64 25.83
N TRP A 76 -2.86 -2.59 24.52
CA TRP A 76 -2.69 -1.32 23.79
C TRP A 76 -3.96 -0.46 23.88
N VAL A 77 -5.14 -1.06 23.69
CA VAL A 77 -6.42 -0.37 23.82
C VAL A 77 -6.61 0.16 25.25
N GLU A 78 -6.34 -0.67 26.27
CA GLU A 78 -6.42 -0.26 27.67
C GLU A 78 -5.48 0.93 27.97
N GLU A 79 -4.26 0.92 27.45
CA GLU A 79 -3.31 2.02 27.68
C GLU A 79 -3.72 3.30 26.92
N PHE A 80 -4.27 3.17 25.70
CA PHE A 80 -4.85 4.30 24.97
C PHE A 80 -6.01 4.93 25.74
N GLU A 81 -6.97 4.13 26.20
CA GLU A 81 -8.11 4.59 26.98
C GLU A 81 -7.67 5.27 28.28
N LYS A 82 -6.71 4.69 28.97
CA LYS A 82 -6.14 5.24 30.21
C LYS A 82 -5.46 6.59 29.98
N LYS A 83 -4.68 6.75 28.90
CA LYS A 83 -3.95 7.98 28.59
C LYS A 83 -4.85 9.09 28.07
N THR A 84 -5.80 8.74 27.23
CA THR A 84 -6.66 9.71 26.53
C THR A 84 -8.00 9.95 27.26
N GLY A 85 -8.50 8.96 27.97
CA GLY A 85 -9.86 8.93 28.50
C GLY A 85 -10.93 8.81 27.41
N ILE A 86 -10.56 8.24 26.24
CA ILE A 86 -11.43 8.02 25.08
C ILE A 86 -11.59 6.50 24.92
N GLY A 87 -12.82 5.99 24.88
CA GLY A 87 -13.09 4.59 24.59
C GLY A 87 -12.67 4.22 23.17
N MET A 88 -12.15 3.01 22.98
CA MET A 88 -11.65 2.55 21.69
C MET A 88 -12.29 1.22 21.27
N ASP A 89 -13.04 1.22 20.16
CA ASP A 89 -13.45 0.00 19.45
C ASP A 89 -12.50 -0.22 18.26
N LEU A 90 -11.42 -0.94 18.51
CA LEU A 90 -10.41 -1.28 17.51
C LEU A 90 -10.73 -2.63 16.87
N GLN A 91 -10.87 -2.65 15.55
CA GLN A 91 -11.02 -3.89 14.79
C GLN A 91 -9.83 -4.06 13.84
N ILE A 92 -9.07 -5.15 14.05
CA ILE A 92 -7.98 -5.57 13.16
C ILE A 92 -8.55 -6.61 12.21
N ILE A 93 -8.54 -6.31 10.94
CA ILE A 93 -9.17 -7.11 9.89
C ILE A 93 -8.07 -7.66 8.97
N ASP A 94 -8.17 -8.94 8.62
CA ASP A 94 -7.24 -9.56 7.66
C ASP A 94 -7.24 -8.79 6.33
N ASN A 95 -6.05 -8.55 5.79
CA ASN A 95 -5.84 -7.75 4.59
C ASN A 95 -6.68 -8.24 3.40
N ASN A 96 -6.83 -9.56 3.24
CA ASN A 96 -7.59 -10.13 2.13
C ASN A 96 -9.11 -9.87 2.22
N GLU A 97 -9.61 -9.55 3.42
CA GLU A 97 -11.05 -9.31 3.67
C GLU A 97 -11.37 -7.83 3.90
N TYR A 98 -10.35 -7.01 4.13
CA TYR A 98 -10.51 -5.64 4.64
C TYR A 98 -11.40 -4.78 3.76
N TYR A 99 -11.08 -4.64 2.49
CA TYR A 99 -11.83 -3.78 1.56
C TYR A 99 -13.24 -4.31 1.30
N THR A 100 -13.42 -5.64 1.24
CA THR A 100 -14.77 -6.24 1.12
C THR A 100 -15.64 -5.92 2.34
N LYS A 101 -15.07 -6.00 3.55
CA LYS A 101 -15.80 -5.63 4.77
C LYS A 101 -16.09 -4.14 4.83
N LEU A 102 -15.15 -3.30 4.40
CA LEU A 102 -15.33 -1.85 4.38
C LEU A 102 -16.44 -1.44 3.39
N GLU A 103 -16.48 -2.02 2.20
CA GLU A 103 -17.58 -1.82 1.23
C GLU A 103 -18.95 -2.23 1.79
N LEU A 104 -19.02 -3.38 2.48
CA LEU A 104 -20.24 -3.83 3.15
C LEU A 104 -20.66 -2.89 4.28
N ALA A 105 -19.71 -2.34 5.03
CA ALA A 105 -19.98 -1.37 6.09
C ALA A 105 -20.57 -0.08 5.53
N TYR A 106 -20.04 0.42 4.40
CA TYR A 106 -20.63 1.56 3.69
C TYR A 106 -22.04 1.27 3.18
N ALA A 107 -22.27 0.08 2.63
CA ALA A 107 -23.57 -0.32 2.12
C ALA A 107 -24.63 -0.49 3.23
N SER A 108 -24.21 -0.85 4.46
CA SER A 108 -25.09 -1.05 5.62
C SER A 108 -25.12 0.12 6.60
N ASP A 109 -24.42 1.22 6.30
CA ASP A 109 -24.30 2.41 7.13
C ASP A 109 -23.71 2.12 8.54
N THR A 110 -22.73 1.19 8.58
CA THR A 110 -22.00 0.76 9.79
C THR A 110 -20.50 1.02 9.68
N VAL A 111 -20.12 1.99 8.84
CA VAL A 111 -18.72 2.35 8.61
C VAL A 111 -18.12 2.90 9.92
N PRO A 112 -16.83 2.56 10.23
CA PRO A 112 -16.17 3.10 11.41
C PRO A 112 -15.93 4.62 11.31
N ASP A 113 -15.66 5.26 12.43
CA ASP A 113 -15.35 6.69 12.48
C ASP A 113 -14.08 7.02 11.74
N THR A 114 -13.06 6.19 11.93
CA THR A 114 -11.76 6.32 11.29
C THR A 114 -11.23 4.96 10.87
N PHE A 115 -10.46 4.94 9.78
CA PHE A 115 -9.90 3.70 9.25
C PHE A 115 -8.69 4.01 8.36
N ASP A 116 -7.90 3.00 8.07
CA ASP A 116 -6.76 3.16 7.18
C ASP A 116 -7.08 2.73 5.75
N LEU A 117 -6.40 3.34 4.81
CA LEU A 117 -6.41 2.97 3.39
C LEU A 117 -4.99 2.88 2.88
N ASP A 118 -4.75 1.90 2.00
CA ASP A 118 -3.58 1.97 1.15
C ASP A 118 -3.66 3.19 0.24
N GLY A 119 -2.55 3.85 -0.02
CA GLY A 119 -2.53 5.03 -0.87
C GLY A 119 -3.15 4.82 -2.25
N ALA A 120 -3.10 3.59 -2.77
CA ALA A 120 -3.75 3.22 -4.03
C ALA A 120 -5.29 3.35 -4.02
N HIS A 121 -5.92 3.20 -2.85
CA HIS A 121 -7.39 3.28 -2.69
C HIS A 121 -7.88 4.69 -2.37
N LEU A 122 -6.99 5.58 -1.92
CA LEU A 122 -7.34 6.94 -1.48
C LEU A 122 -8.17 7.69 -2.52
N GLY A 123 -7.71 7.70 -3.77
CA GLY A 123 -8.41 8.41 -4.86
C GLY A 123 -9.82 7.90 -5.12
N THR A 124 -10.04 6.60 -5.03
CA THR A 124 -11.35 5.98 -5.22
C THR A 124 -12.33 6.38 -4.12
N TYR A 125 -11.92 6.27 -2.85
CA TYR A 125 -12.78 6.63 -1.71
C TYR A 125 -13.06 8.14 -1.65
N ALA A 126 -12.08 8.98 -1.99
CA ALA A 126 -12.27 10.43 -2.11
C ALA A 126 -13.27 10.79 -3.22
N ALA A 127 -13.16 10.18 -4.42
CA ALA A 127 -14.05 10.42 -5.54
C ALA A 127 -15.50 9.98 -5.25
N GLN A 128 -15.68 8.92 -4.47
CA GLN A 128 -16.99 8.44 -4.01
C GLN A 128 -17.60 9.32 -2.90
N GLY A 129 -16.84 10.29 -2.37
CA GLY A 129 -17.25 11.09 -1.22
C GLY A 129 -17.40 10.27 0.07
N ALA A 130 -16.67 9.17 0.18
CA ALA A 130 -16.74 8.24 1.31
C ALA A 130 -15.92 8.73 2.53
N ILE A 131 -14.90 9.53 2.29
CA ILE A 131 -13.98 10.06 3.29
C ILE A 131 -14.01 11.59 3.35
N ALA A 132 -13.72 12.13 4.52
CA ALA A 132 -13.75 13.56 4.78
C ALA A 132 -12.57 14.29 4.13
N ASP A 133 -12.80 15.53 3.70
CA ASP A 133 -11.73 16.47 3.34
C ASP A 133 -11.07 17.00 4.62
N LEU A 134 -9.80 16.69 4.81
CA LEU A 134 -9.01 17.06 5.98
C LEU A 134 -8.10 18.26 5.74
N THR A 135 -8.20 18.91 4.57
CA THR A 135 -7.27 19.96 4.10
C THR A 135 -7.06 21.06 5.12
N ASP A 136 -8.15 21.61 5.64
CA ASP A 136 -8.10 22.72 6.59
C ASP A 136 -7.59 22.23 7.96
N LEU A 137 -8.05 21.09 8.44
CA LEU A 137 -7.61 20.49 9.71
C LEU A 137 -6.11 20.20 9.74
N VAL A 138 -5.57 19.63 8.65
CA VAL A 138 -4.12 19.36 8.52
C VAL A 138 -3.29 20.64 8.56
N LYS A 139 -3.77 21.73 7.96
CA LYS A 139 -3.07 23.02 7.97
C LYS A 139 -3.21 23.73 9.31
N GLU A 140 -4.39 23.76 9.88
CA GLU A 140 -4.69 24.44 11.13
C GLU A 140 -3.97 23.82 12.34
N SER A 141 -3.82 22.49 12.36
CA SER A 141 -3.04 21.77 13.37
C SER A 141 -1.52 22.00 13.25
N GLY A 142 -1.06 22.52 12.11
CA GLY A 142 0.37 22.61 11.77
C GLY A 142 1.01 21.26 11.42
N LEU A 143 0.21 20.21 11.24
CA LEU A 143 0.72 18.89 10.85
C LEU A 143 1.30 18.91 9.44
N TYR A 144 0.76 19.78 8.56
CA TYR A 144 1.26 19.96 7.21
C TYR A 144 2.75 20.32 7.18
N ASP A 145 3.18 21.20 8.08
CA ASP A 145 4.58 21.68 8.13
C ASP A 145 5.53 20.69 8.84
N LYS A 146 4.98 19.69 9.54
CA LYS A 146 5.77 18.71 10.28
C LYS A 146 6.10 17.45 9.46
N ILE A 147 5.31 17.14 8.45
CA ILE A 147 5.47 15.95 7.60
C ILE A 147 6.19 16.38 6.31
N ASP A 148 7.02 15.49 5.76
CA ASP A 148 7.77 15.76 4.53
C ASP A 148 6.82 16.18 3.38
N PRO A 149 7.08 17.32 2.72
CA PRO A 149 6.28 17.78 1.58
C PRO A 149 6.08 16.73 0.48
N ALA A 150 7.08 15.87 0.23
CA ALA A 150 6.98 14.82 -0.78
C ALA A 150 5.87 13.79 -0.47
N LEU A 151 5.58 13.54 0.82
CA LEU A 151 4.46 12.69 1.22
C LEU A 151 3.12 13.34 0.91
N TRP A 152 2.99 14.64 1.20
CA TRP A 152 1.78 15.40 0.87
C TRP A 152 1.53 15.48 -0.62
N ASP A 153 2.59 15.69 -1.42
CA ASP A 153 2.48 15.73 -2.89
C ASP A 153 1.91 14.41 -3.44
N SER A 154 2.28 13.28 -2.85
CA SER A 154 1.76 11.97 -3.24
C SER A 154 0.31 11.72 -2.82
N LEU A 155 -0.21 12.43 -1.81
CA LEU A 155 -1.52 12.22 -1.21
C LEU A 155 -2.53 13.35 -1.50
N THR A 156 -2.09 14.42 -2.14
CA THR A 156 -2.96 15.56 -2.48
C THR A 156 -3.71 15.29 -3.79
N LEU A 157 -5.03 15.28 -3.71
CA LEU A 157 -5.91 15.04 -4.84
C LEU A 157 -6.65 16.34 -5.21
N ASN A 158 -6.38 16.89 -6.37
CA ASN A 158 -7.00 18.17 -6.82
C ASN A 158 -6.85 19.31 -5.78
N GLY A 159 -5.68 19.40 -5.14
CA GLY A 159 -5.39 20.42 -4.13
C GLY A 159 -6.04 20.15 -2.75
N ARG A 160 -6.62 18.98 -2.52
CA ARG A 160 -7.25 18.57 -1.28
C ARG A 160 -6.56 17.36 -0.65
N ILE A 161 -6.58 17.31 0.67
CA ILE A 161 -6.01 16.24 1.49
C ILE A 161 -7.15 15.47 2.13
N TYR A 162 -7.23 14.15 1.85
CA TYR A 162 -8.27 13.27 2.37
C TYR A 162 -7.76 12.27 3.40
N GLY A 163 -6.47 12.20 3.63
CA GLY A 163 -5.87 11.31 4.61
C GLY A 163 -4.52 11.80 5.09
N VAL A 164 -4.13 11.37 6.28
CA VAL A 164 -2.83 11.67 6.89
C VAL A 164 -1.94 10.44 6.76
N PRO A 165 -0.69 10.59 6.26
CA PRO A 165 0.21 9.45 6.11
C PRO A 165 0.50 8.81 7.48
N ARG A 166 0.39 7.49 7.56
CA ARG A 166 0.65 6.70 8.76
C ARG A 166 2.12 6.30 8.89
N GLU A 167 2.82 6.30 7.79
CA GLU A 167 4.14 5.72 7.67
C GLU A 167 4.99 6.43 6.62
N VAL A 168 6.29 6.28 6.74
CA VAL A 168 7.20 6.55 5.63
C VAL A 168 7.07 5.40 4.63
N PRO A 169 6.87 5.69 3.33
CA PRO A 169 6.72 4.65 2.33
C PRO A 169 7.94 3.73 2.32
N SER A 170 7.70 2.44 2.14
CA SER A 170 8.76 1.47 1.87
C SER A 170 8.69 0.98 0.43
N ALA A 171 9.80 0.47 -0.08
CA ALA A 171 9.90 -0.13 -1.40
C ALA A 171 10.30 -1.60 -1.27
N CYS A 172 9.97 -2.40 -2.28
CA CYS A 172 10.62 -3.69 -2.45
C CYS A 172 12.05 -3.45 -2.94
N VAL A 173 13.00 -4.08 -2.25
CA VAL A 173 14.42 -4.12 -2.61
C VAL A 173 14.81 -5.57 -2.83
N THR A 174 15.83 -5.83 -3.61
CA THR A 174 16.30 -7.19 -3.82
C THR A 174 17.28 -7.59 -2.72
N TYR A 175 16.94 -8.65 -1.99
CA TYR A 175 17.80 -9.30 -1.02
C TYR A 175 18.56 -10.44 -1.69
N VAL A 176 19.85 -10.54 -1.37
CA VAL A 176 20.75 -11.54 -1.95
C VAL A 176 21.47 -12.30 -0.83
N ARG A 177 21.74 -13.58 -1.03
CA ARG A 177 22.59 -14.40 -0.17
C ARG A 177 24.04 -13.94 -0.32
N LYS A 178 24.47 -13.05 0.59
CA LYS A 178 25.83 -12.50 0.66
C LYS A 178 26.87 -13.58 0.86
N ASP A 179 26.59 -14.56 1.72
CA ASP A 179 27.46 -15.71 1.96
C ASP A 179 27.72 -16.54 0.68
N TRP A 180 26.77 -16.59 -0.26
CA TRP A 180 26.98 -17.24 -1.55
C TRP A 180 27.83 -16.40 -2.49
N LEU A 181 27.64 -15.08 -2.49
CA LEU A 181 28.53 -14.17 -3.24
C LEU A 181 29.98 -14.33 -2.77
N ASP A 182 30.21 -14.34 -1.44
CA ASP A 182 31.54 -14.47 -0.86
C ASP A 182 32.17 -15.84 -1.19
N ARG A 183 31.41 -16.94 -1.13
CA ARG A 183 31.87 -18.27 -1.53
C ARG A 183 32.32 -18.33 -2.99
N LEU A 184 31.66 -17.58 -3.85
CA LEU A 184 31.96 -17.51 -5.27
C LEU A 184 33.00 -16.46 -5.63
N GLY A 185 33.38 -15.60 -4.68
CA GLY A 185 34.28 -14.47 -4.90
C GLY A 185 33.68 -13.44 -5.84
N MET A 186 32.36 -13.20 -5.74
CA MET A 186 31.61 -12.23 -6.53
C MET A 186 31.34 -10.97 -5.71
N ASP A 187 31.37 -9.84 -6.38
CA ASP A 187 30.87 -8.58 -5.85
C ASP A 187 29.32 -8.51 -6.01
N ILE A 188 28.70 -7.54 -5.35
CA ILE A 188 27.29 -7.20 -5.55
C ILE A 188 27.11 -6.75 -7.02
N PRO A 189 26.14 -7.32 -7.76
CA PRO A 189 25.93 -6.96 -9.17
C PRO A 189 25.47 -5.50 -9.32
N THR A 190 25.97 -4.83 -10.33
CA THR A 190 25.64 -3.44 -10.68
C THR A 190 25.00 -3.32 -12.06
N THR A 191 25.13 -4.35 -12.89
CA THR A 191 24.55 -4.42 -14.25
C THR A 191 23.66 -5.66 -14.39
N TYR A 192 22.81 -5.65 -15.41
CA TYR A 192 21.96 -6.81 -15.72
C TYR A 192 22.78 -8.08 -16.03
N ASP A 193 23.87 -7.94 -16.77
CA ASP A 193 24.73 -9.09 -17.11
C ASP A 193 25.38 -9.70 -15.87
N GLU A 194 25.86 -8.87 -14.94
CA GLU A 194 26.40 -9.32 -13.65
C GLU A 194 25.32 -9.99 -12.78
N PHE A 195 24.08 -9.45 -12.80
CA PHE A 195 22.96 -10.03 -12.08
C PHE A 195 22.59 -11.43 -12.62
N ILE A 196 22.51 -11.58 -13.93
CA ILE A 196 22.25 -12.89 -14.58
C ILE A 196 23.42 -13.85 -14.37
N GLU A 197 24.67 -13.37 -14.38
CA GLU A 197 25.83 -14.19 -14.04
C GLU A 197 25.73 -14.69 -12.59
N MET A 198 25.38 -13.81 -11.63
CA MET A 198 25.18 -14.17 -10.24
C MET A 198 24.15 -15.31 -10.10
N LEU A 199 22.96 -15.15 -10.67
CA LEU A 199 21.90 -16.16 -10.59
C LEU A 199 22.33 -17.48 -11.27
N THR A 200 23.06 -17.40 -12.39
CA THR A 200 23.58 -18.56 -13.11
C THR A 200 24.61 -19.32 -12.27
N ARG A 201 25.50 -18.62 -11.59
CA ARG A 201 26.51 -19.22 -10.71
C ARG A 201 25.89 -19.75 -9.44
N PHE A 202 24.88 -19.08 -8.86
CA PHE A 202 24.10 -19.64 -7.74
C PHE A 202 23.50 -20.98 -8.13
N LYS A 203 22.84 -21.06 -9.29
CA LYS A 203 22.24 -22.28 -9.81
C LYS A 203 23.24 -23.42 -10.00
N ASN A 204 24.42 -23.12 -10.56
CA ASN A 204 25.34 -24.14 -11.04
C ASN A 204 26.44 -24.53 -10.04
N GLU A 205 26.82 -23.59 -9.14
CA GLU A 205 28.00 -23.73 -8.30
C GLU A 205 27.65 -23.79 -6.78
N ILE A 206 26.42 -23.43 -6.39
CA ILE A 206 25.92 -23.54 -5.02
C ILE A 206 25.02 -24.78 -4.91
N PRO A 207 25.49 -25.87 -4.31
CA PRO A 207 24.70 -27.12 -4.24
C PRO A 207 23.38 -26.98 -3.47
N GLU A 208 23.30 -26.03 -2.55
CA GLU A 208 22.12 -25.73 -1.73
C GLU A 208 21.09 -24.87 -2.46
N CYS A 209 21.46 -24.22 -3.58
CA CYS A 209 20.56 -23.40 -4.36
C CYS A 209 19.51 -24.24 -5.09
N THR A 210 18.29 -24.17 -4.65
CA THR A 210 17.13 -24.79 -5.32
C THR A 210 16.45 -23.82 -6.27
N VAL A 211 16.44 -22.51 -5.91
CA VAL A 211 15.83 -21.44 -6.66
C VAL A 211 16.77 -20.23 -6.67
N PRO A 212 17.32 -19.87 -7.84
CA PRO A 212 18.18 -18.70 -7.92
C PRO A 212 17.47 -17.38 -7.58
N TYR A 213 16.23 -17.20 -8.07
CA TYR A 213 15.41 -16.02 -7.83
C TYR A 213 13.95 -16.38 -7.69
N THR A 214 13.29 -15.94 -6.60
CA THR A 214 11.84 -16.09 -6.40
C THR A 214 11.14 -14.74 -6.31
N ALA A 215 9.88 -14.70 -6.70
CA ALA A 215 9.00 -13.54 -6.58
C ALA A 215 7.52 -13.93 -6.63
N PRO A 216 6.61 -13.19 -5.99
CA PRO A 216 5.15 -13.36 -6.12
C PRO A 216 4.62 -12.64 -7.37
N ALA A 217 5.04 -13.10 -8.56
CA ALA A 217 4.90 -12.33 -9.79
C ALA A 217 3.46 -12.10 -10.26
N MET A 218 2.49 -12.93 -9.83
CA MET A 218 1.10 -12.85 -10.31
C MET A 218 0.12 -12.30 -9.25
N GLU A 219 0.62 -11.93 -8.09
CA GLU A 219 -0.24 -11.51 -6.98
C GLU A 219 -0.87 -10.11 -7.22
N ASN A 220 -0.17 -9.25 -7.98
CA ASN A 220 -0.67 -7.94 -8.38
C ASN A 220 0.02 -7.41 -9.64
N VAL A 221 -0.48 -6.32 -10.22
CA VAL A 221 0.11 -5.69 -11.42
C VAL A 221 1.42 -4.97 -11.17
N ASN A 222 1.82 -4.77 -9.92
CA ASN A 222 3.08 -4.12 -9.57
C ASN A 222 4.27 -5.10 -9.64
N ILE A 223 4.24 -6.02 -10.60
CA ILE A 223 5.30 -6.99 -10.86
C ILE A 223 6.68 -6.32 -10.96
N ALA A 224 6.73 -5.11 -11.53
CA ALA A 224 7.97 -4.34 -11.63
C ALA A 224 8.60 -4.05 -10.26
N GLN A 225 7.81 -3.97 -9.17
CA GLN A 225 8.36 -3.84 -7.81
C GLN A 225 9.06 -5.12 -7.34
N ASN A 226 8.55 -6.28 -7.75
CA ASN A 226 9.08 -7.58 -7.34
C ASN A 226 10.13 -8.14 -8.30
N MET A 227 10.32 -7.51 -9.46
CA MET A 227 11.21 -7.97 -10.53
C MET A 227 11.94 -6.80 -11.21
N ALA A 228 12.32 -5.79 -10.43
CA ALA A 228 12.88 -4.53 -10.92
C ALA A 228 14.08 -4.73 -11.86
N GLU A 229 14.96 -5.70 -11.57
CA GLU A 229 16.15 -6.01 -12.34
C GLU A 229 15.81 -6.51 -13.75
N PHE A 230 14.70 -7.23 -13.92
CA PHE A 230 14.23 -7.71 -15.22
C PHE A 230 13.45 -6.63 -15.97
N PHE A 231 12.67 -5.82 -15.27
CA PHE A 231 11.83 -4.80 -15.90
C PHE A 231 12.58 -3.54 -16.31
N GLN A 232 13.62 -3.13 -15.57
CA GLN A 232 14.47 -1.98 -15.91
C GLN A 232 13.65 -0.74 -16.30
N GLY A 233 12.76 -0.31 -15.40
CA GLY A 233 11.90 0.86 -15.60
C GLY A 233 10.66 0.64 -16.46
N ALA A 234 10.48 -0.54 -17.08
CA ALA A 234 9.19 -0.92 -17.66
C ALA A 234 8.18 -1.23 -16.55
N THR A 235 6.89 -1.10 -16.84
CA THR A 235 5.82 -1.45 -15.91
C THR A 235 4.60 -1.97 -16.65
N LEU A 236 3.89 -2.92 -16.05
CA LEU A 236 2.61 -3.39 -16.60
C LEU A 236 1.48 -2.37 -16.40
N ASP A 237 1.60 -1.48 -15.42
CA ASP A 237 0.56 -0.51 -15.08
C ASP A 237 0.78 0.83 -15.80
N TYR A 238 -0.11 1.78 -15.56
CA TYR A 238 0.03 3.14 -16.06
C TYR A 238 1.28 3.81 -15.46
N THR A 239 1.91 4.67 -16.25
CA THR A 239 3.08 5.45 -15.85
C THR A 239 3.09 6.80 -16.54
N LYS A 240 4.06 7.65 -16.20
CA LYS A 240 4.26 8.94 -16.89
C LYS A 240 5.49 8.88 -17.76
N VAL A 241 5.34 9.35 -19.01
CA VAL A 241 6.45 9.63 -19.93
C VAL A 241 6.37 11.12 -20.27
N ASP A 242 7.43 11.86 -20.00
CA ASP A 242 7.48 13.31 -20.21
C ASP A 242 6.29 14.07 -19.57
N GLY A 243 5.82 13.63 -18.40
CA GLY A 243 4.72 14.20 -17.67
C GLY A 243 3.32 13.79 -18.15
N VAL A 244 3.21 12.97 -19.19
CA VAL A 244 1.95 12.49 -19.76
C VAL A 244 1.70 11.05 -19.31
N TRP A 245 0.48 10.78 -18.87
CA TRP A 245 0.06 9.42 -18.54
C TRP A 245 -0.04 8.54 -19.77
N VAL A 246 0.60 7.38 -19.68
CA VAL A 246 0.62 6.34 -20.72
C VAL A 246 0.35 4.97 -20.09
N ASP A 247 -0.05 4.03 -20.91
CA ASP A 247 -0.12 2.63 -20.51
C ASP A 247 1.27 2.00 -20.64
N GLY A 248 1.85 1.60 -19.49
CA GLY A 248 3.22 1.08 -19.43
C GLY A 248 3.41 -0.21 -20.23
N MET A 249 2.44 -1.14 -20.17
CA MET A 249 2.53 -2.39 -20.92
C MET A 249 2.45 -2.19 -22.45
N ALA A 250 1.97 -1.03 -22.89
CA ALA A 250 1.95 -0.67 -24.32
C ALA A 250 3.21 0.07 -24.79
N GLN A 251 4.18 0.35 -23.92
CA GLN A 251 5.40 1.07 -24.28
C GLN A 251 6.44 0.17 -24.95
N ASP A 252 7.36 0.77 -25.71
CA ASP A 252 8.34 0.03 -26.49
C ASP A 252 9.35 -0.74 -25.63
N ASN A 253 9.70 -0.22 -24.41
CA ASN A 253 10.61 -0.88 -23.48
C ASN A 253 10.03 -2.16 -22.86
N MET A 254 8.73 -2.39 -22.97
CA MET A 254 8.09 -3.60 -22.45
C MET A 254 8.52 -4.87 -23.21
N VAL A 255 8.76 -4.79 -24.51
CA VAL A 255 9.23 -5.94 -25.29
C VAL A 255 10.55 -6.48 -24.74
N GLU A 256 11.50 -5.59 -24.47
CA GLU A 256 12.79 -5.98 -23.89
C GLU A 256 12.67 -6.51 -22.47
N ALA A 257 11.79 -5.91 -21.63
CA ALA A 257 11.52 -6.39 -20.28
C ALA A 257 10.94 -7.80 -20.28
N LEU A 258 9.96 -8.05 -21.13
CA LEU A 258 9.35 -9.38 -21.29
C LEU A 258 10.35 -10.40 -21.83
N GLN A 259 11.28 -9.99 -22.73
CA GLN A 259 12.33 -10.86 -23.24
C GLN A 259 13.30 -11.27 -22.13
N ARG A 260 13.74 -10.31 -21.28
CA ARG A 260 14.61 -10.62 -20.13
C ARG A 260 13.96 -11.63 -19.19
N VAL A 261 12.68 -11.46 -18.88
CA VAL A 261 11.93 -12.39 -18.01
C VAL A 261 11.80 -13.77 -18.66
N GLN A 262 11.44 -13.84 -19.95
CA GLN A 262 11.29 -15.09 -20.69
C GLN A 262 12.61 -15.87 -20.76
N ASP A 263 13.71 -15.20 -21.05
CA ASP A 263 15.03 -15.82 -21.14
C ASP A 263 15.49 -16.35 -19.78
N ALA A 264 15.32 -15.56 -18.72
CA ALA A 264 15.69 -15.96 -17.35
C ALA A 264 14.83 -17.14 -16.85
N TYR A 265 13.53 -17.14 -17.14
CA TYR A 265 12.64 -18.24 -16.80
C TYR A 265 13.01 -19.51 -17.59
N ALA A 266 13.23 -19.41 -18.90
CA ALA A 266 13.64 -20.53 -19.73
C ALA A 266 15.01 -21.09 -19.31
N ALA A 267 15.93 -20.25 -18.83
CA ALA A 267 17.20 -20.66 -18.25
C ALA A 267 17.07 -21.27 -16.86
N GLY A 268 15.86 -21.27 -16.25
CA GLY A 268 15.60 -21.75 -14.90
C GLY A 268 16.32 -20.93 -13.82
N LEU A 269 16.44 -19.62 -14.05
CA LEU A 269 16.98 -18.65 -13.09
C LEU A 269 15.88 -18.03 -12.22
N ILE A 270 14.64 -18.05 -12.71
CA ILE A 270 13.44 -17.66 -12.00
C ILE A 270 12.72 -18.94 -11.54
N ASP A 271 12.15 -18.90 -10.36
CA ASP A 271 11.33 -19.96 -9.79
C ASP A 271 10.25 -20.44 -10.77
N THR A 272 10.12 -21.75 -10.91
CA THR A 272 9.11 -22.35 -11.81
C THR A 272 7.68 -22.16 -11.31
N GLU A 273 7.49 -21.96 -10.00
CA GLU A 273 6.19 -21.72 -9.35
C GLU A 273 5.81 -20.22 -9.33
N VAL A 274 6.62 -19.33 -9.90
CA VAL A 274 6.47 -17.86 -9.89
C VAL A 274 5.08 -17.38 -10.33
N VAL A 275 4.37 -18.13 -11.19
CA VAL A 275 3.00 -17.81 -11.63
C VAL A 275 1.91 -18.15 -10.61
N THR A 276 2.21 -18.97 -9.61
CA THR A 276 1.29 -19.41 -8.57
C THR A 276 1.75 -19.00 -7.19
N ASN A 277 2.96 -18.48 -7.08
CA ASN A 277 3.53 -18.05 -5.81
C ASN A 277 2.75 -16.87 -5.22
N THR A 278 2.43 -17.03 -3.95
CA THR A 278 2.00 -15.92 -3.08
C THR A 278 3.22 -15.37 -2.34
N THR A 279 3.09 -14.15 -1.81
CA THR A 279 4.11 -13.55 -0.92
C THR A 279 4.50 -14.49 0.22
N SER A 280 3.53 -15.22 0.79
CA SER A 280 3.80 -16.18 1.87
C SER A 280 4.60 -17.39 1.39
N ALA A 281 4.28 -17.92 0.21
CA ALA A 281 5.02 -19.06 -0.37
C ALA A 281 6.50 -18.68 -0.64
N CYS A 282 6.75 -17.53 -1.25
CA CYS A 282 8.12 -17.04 -1.48
C CYS A 282 8.90 -16.85 -0.17
N ARG A 283 8.26 -16.34 0.89
CA ARG A 283 8.91 -16.22 2.21
C ARG A 283 9.27 -17.56 2.80
N ASP A 284 8.35 -18.53 2.77
CA ASP A 284 8.59 -19.87 3.31
C ASP A 284 9.73 -20.56 2.56
N GLU A 285 9.78 -20.36 1.24
CA GLU A 285 10.87 -20.86 0.40
C GLU A 285 12.21 -20.19 0.74
N TRP A 286 12.23 -18.86 0.90
CA TRP A 286 13.40 -18.11 1.36
C TRP A 286 13.90 -18.62 2.71
N TYR A 287 12.99 -18.82 3.68
CA TYR A 287 13.33 -19.29 5.01
C TYR A 287 13.94 -20.70 5.01
N SER A 288 13.63 -21.54 4.01
CA SER A 288 14.25 -22.84 3.83
C SER A 288 15.76 -22.79 3.58
N GLY A 289 16.27 -21.61 3.10
CA GLY A 289 17.68 -21.36 2.82
C GLY A 289 18.13 -21.74 1.42
N GLY A 290 17.23 -22.24 0.56
CA GLY A 290 17.54 -22.67 -0.82
C GLY A 290 17.42 -21.57 -1.89
N VAL A 291 16.99 -20.36 -1.53
CA VAL A 291 16.78 -19.25 -2.47
C VAL A 291 17.99 -18.32 -2.48
N GLY A 292 18.44 -17.94 -3.67
CA GLY A 292 19.60 -17.05 -3.88
C GLY A 292 19.29 -15.57 -3.80
N ALA A 293 18.18 -15.14 -4.40
CA ALA A 293 17.72 -13.76 -4.40
C ALA A 293 16.21 -13.69 -4.31
N PHE A 294 15.71 -12.65 -3.62
CA PHE A 294 14.29 -12.42 -3.38
C PHE A 294 14.00 -10.93 -3.26
N ALA A 295 13.11 -10.39 -4.08
CA ALA A 295 12.68 -9.02 -3.97
C ALA A 295 11.52 -8.91 -2.98
N TYR A 296 11.72 -8.11 -1.91
CA TYR A 296 10.73 -7.94 -0.87
C TYR A 296 10.86 -6.58 -0.17
N TRP A 297 9.90 -6.21 0.65
CA TRP A 297 9.84 -4.93 1.33
C TRP A 297 11.09 -4.65 2.17
N GLY A 298 11.60 -3.43 2.14
CA GLY A 298 12.65 -2.94 3.04
C GLY A 298 12.17 -2.75 4.48
N GLY A 299 13.07 -2.27 5.32
CA GLY A 299 12.79 -2.03 6.73
C GLY A 299 12.71 -3.33 7.56
N ASN A 300 11.66 -3.48 8.35
CA ASN A 300 11.51 -4.63 9.26
C ASN A 300 11.54 -5.99 8.55
N TRP A 301 11.16 -6.04 7.28
CA TRP A 301 11.26 -7.26 6.51
C TRP A 301 12.71 -7.69 6.25
N GLY A 302 13.64 -6.74 6.14
CA GLY A 302 15.07 -7.07 6.07
C GLY A 302 15.53 -7.93 7.25
N GLU A 303 15.15 -7.53 8.47
CA GLU A 303 15.43 -8.33 9.67
C GLU A 303 14.64 -9.64 9.67
N THR A 304 13.37 -9.63 9.31
CA THR A 304 12.55 -10.86 9.26
C THR A 304 13.15 -11.88 8.31
N LEU A 305 13.52 -11.49 7.10
CA LEU A 305 14.13 -12.39 6.12
C LEU A 305 15.48 -12.93 6.61
N THR A 306 16.29 -12.06 7.22
CA THR A 306 17.62 -12.42 7.74
C THR A 306 17.52 -13.37 8.93
N SER A 307 16.72 -13.04 9.93
CA SER A 307 16.60 -13.86 11.14
C SER A 307 15.95 -15.21 10.87
N ARG A 308 14.94 -15.26 9.99
CA ARG A 308 14.24 -16.52 9.67
C ARG A 308 15.08 -17.48 8.85
N VAL A 309 15.83 -17.00 7.85
CA VAL A 309 16.74 -17.89 7.11
C VAL A 309 17.85 -18.43 8.02
N LYS A 310 18.36 -17.63 8.97
CA LYS A 310 19.37 -18.05 9.94
C LYS A 310 18.89 -19.14 10.90
N GLN A 311 17.61 -19.28 11.15
CA GLN A 311 17.06 -20.39 11.94
C GLN A 311 17.34 -21.76 11.28
N ASN A 312 17.33 -21.82 9.95
CA ASN A 312 17.61 -23.03 9.19
C ASN A 312 19.06 -23.13 8.68
N VAL A 313 19.68 -21.97 8.40
CA VAL A 313 21.06 -21.83 7.90
C VAL A 313 21.77 -20.78 8.75
N PRO A 314 22.35 -21.16 9.92
CA PRO A 314 22.93 -20.19 10.88
C PRO A 314 24.03 -19.30 10.30
N GLU A 315 24.76 -19.79 9.30
CA GLU A 315 25.82 -19.06 8.59
C GLU A 315 25.31 -18.15 7.46
N ALA A 316 24.02 -18.13 7.16
CA ALA A 316 23.48 -17.28 6.12
C ALA A 316 23.75 -15.81 6.40
N GLU A 317 24.25 -15.10 5.40
CA GLU A 317 24.36 -13.66 5.40
C GLU A 317 23.47 -13.10 4.26
N VAL A 318 22.69 -12.09 4.57
CA VAL A 318 21.72 -11.47 3.66
C VAL A 318 22.09 -10.01 3.51
N VAL A 319 22.02 -9.51 2.28
CA VAL A 319 22.23 -8.09 1.99
C VAL A 319 21.12 -7.57 1.07
N ALA A 320 20.58 -6.39 1.37
CA ALA A 320 19.77 -5.63 0.43
C ALA A 320 20.71 -4.92 -0.56
N ILE A 321 20.51 -5.15 -1.84
CA ILE A 321 21.39 -4.55 -2.86
C ILE A 321 20.79 -3.27 -3.45
N PRO A 322 21.63 -2.30 -3.88
CA PRO A 322 21.18 -1.20 -4.74
C PRO A 322 20.56 -1.73 -6.04
N PRO A 323 19.63 -0.99 -6.67
CA PRO A 323 19.14 -1.38 -7.99
C PRO A 323 20.31 -1.39 -8.99
N ILE A 324 20.34 -2.39 -9.85
CA ILE A 324 21.30 -2.46 -10.95
C ILE A 324 21.02 -1.36 -11.98
N GLU A 325 21.98 -1.07 -12.87
CA GLU A 325 21.81 -0.08 -13.93
C GLU A 325 20.51 -0.32 -14.71
N GLY A 326 19.69 0.72 -14.87
CA GLY A 326 18.39 0.68 -15.55
C GLY A 326 17.23 0.21 -14.66
N ALA A 327 17.46 -0.49 -13.54
CA ALA A 327 16.41 -0.86 -12.60
C ALA A 327 16.02 0.31 -11.69
N THR A 328 14.79 0.29 -11.20
CA THR A 328 14.28 1.29 -10.27
C THR A 328 13.45 0.60 -9.20
N TYR A 329 13.77 0.83 -7.95
CA TYR A 329 12.90 0.45 -6.85
C TYR A 329 11.78 1.49 -6.72
N LEU A 330 10.56 1.02 -6.54
CA LEU A 330 9.38 1.87 -6.47
C LEU A 330 8.71 1.70 -5.12
N TYR A 331 8.44 2.79 -4.42
CA TYR A 331 7.61 2.76 -3.23
C TYR A 331 6.17 3.16 -3.57
N SER A 332 5.21 2.44 -3.00
CA SER A 332 3.80 2.78 -3.09
C SER A 332 3.52 4.09 -2.34
N ALA A 333 2.46 4.80 -2.72
CA ALA A 333 1.95 5.87 -1.86
C ALA A 333 1.71 5.30 -0.44
N PRO A 334 2.09 6.05 0.61
CA PRO A 334 1.96 5.56 1.97
C PRO A 334 0.51 5.22 2.31
N SER A 335 0.33 4.26 3.20
CA SER A 335 -0.96 4.05 3.83
C SER A 335 -1.37 5.30 4.60
N VAL A 336 -2.64 5.63 4.59
CA VAL A 336 -3.19 6.84 5.18
C VAL A 336 -4.25 6.54 6.21
N GLN A 337 -4.32 7.36 7.24
CA GLN A 337 -5.44 7.41 8.17
C GLN A 337 -6.49 8.37 7.61
N VAL A 338 -7.71 7.91 7.48
CA VAL A 338 -8.83 8.68 6.97
C VAL A 338 -9.98 8.74 8.00
N ILE A 339 -10.87 9.71 7.83
CA ILE A 339 -12.07 9.86 8.66
C ILE A 339 -13.29 9.70 7.75
N SER A 340 -14.31 9.00 8.22
CA SER A 340 -15.56 8.81 7.48
C SER A 340 -16.26 10.15 7.23
N SER A 341 -16.72 10.36 5.98
CA SER A 341 -17.55 11.52 5.63
C SER A 341 -18.99 11.44 6.17
N LYS A 342 -19.37 10.33 6.82
CA LYS A 342 -20.67 10.14 7.46
C LYS A 342 -20.82 10.92 8.75
N LEU A 343 -19.72 11.37 9.31
CA LEU A 343 -19.67 12.13 10.56
C LEU A 343 -19.95 13.62 10.30
N SER A 344 -20.40 14.31 11.33
CA SER A 344 -20.53 15.79 11.30
C SER A 344 -19.15 16.47 11.28
N GLU A 345 -19.10 17.74 10.89
CA GLU A 345 -17.86 18.52 10.88
C GLU A 345 -17.22 18.59 12.28
N GLU A 346 -18.02 18.68 13.35
CA GLU A 346 -17.55 18.68 14.73
C GLU A 346 -16.95 17.33 15.13
N GLU A 347 -17.56 16.20 14.72
CA GLU A 347 -17.05 14.86 15.00
C GLU A 347 -15.76 14.61 14.21
N ILE A 348 -15.69 15.01 12.94
CA ILE A 348 -14.47 14.94 12.12
C ILE A 348 -13.32 15.70 12.78
N ALA A 349 -13.56 16.95 13.20
CA ALA A 349 -12.56 17.77 13.87
C ALA A 349 -12.14 17.17 15.22
N SER A 350 -13.08 16.57 15.94
CA SER A 350 -12.85 15.88 17.20
C SER A 350 -11.92 14.68 17.03
N ILE A 351 -12.21 13.79 16.07
CA ILE A 351 -11.38 12.61 15.80
C ILE A 351 -10.01 13.03 15.27
N PHE A 352 -9.96 14.02 14.38
CA PHE A 352 -8.68 14.54 13.88
C PHE A 352 -7.79 15.01 15.04
N LYS A 353 -8.30 15.85 15.92
CA LYS A 353 -7.56 16.47 17.02
C LYS A 353 -7.12 15.46 18.09
N TYR A 354 -8.02 14.59 18.53
CA TYR A 354 -7.78 13.73 19.68
C TYR A 354 -7.26 12.33 19.32
N PHE A 355 -7.26 11.97 18.04
CA PHE A 355 -6.75 10.69 17.58
C PHE A 355 -5.60 10.86 16.58
N ILE A 356 -5.83 11.52 15.43
CA ILE A 356 -4.78 11.64 14.40
C ILE A 356 -3.62 12.52 14.89
N GLU A 357 -3.93 13.70 15.43
CA GLU A 357 -2.91 14.60 15.95
C GLU A 357 -2.18 14.00 17.17
N TYR A 358 -2.90 13.28 18.04
CA TYR A 358 -2.29 12.57 19.16
C TYR A 358 -1.27 11.51 18.68
N ALA A 359 -1.61 10.75 17.65
CA ALA A 359 -0.67 9.79 17.05
C ALA A 359 0.58 10.46 16.43
N HIS A 360 0.52 11.76 16.18
CA HIS A 360 1.59 12.57 15.57
C HIS A 360 2.07 13.71 16.49
N ASP A 361 1.93 13.55 17.81
CA ASP A 361 2.25 14.59 18.79
C ASP A 361 3.75 14.78 19.02
N GLY A 362 4.61 13.88 18.52
CA GLY A 362 6.04 13.87 18.79
C GLY A 362 6.40 13.48 20.24
N ALA A 363 5.46 12.92 20.98
CA ALA A 363 5.56 12.63 22.39
C ALA A 363 4.99 11.25 22.75
N GLU A 364 4.19 11.15 23.84
CA GLU A 364 3.69 9.85 24.31
C GLU A 364 2.68 9.21 23.38
N GLY A 365 1.87 10.01 22.68
CA GLY A 365 0.91 9.51 21.70
C GLY A 365 1.66 8.83 20.55
N GLN A 366 2.62 9.53 19.95
CA GLN A 366 3.45 8.93 18.89
C GLN A 366 4.17 7.66 19.36
N VAL A 367 4.75 7.65 20.56
CA VAL A 367 5.42 6.45 21.11
C VAL A 367 4.44 5.30 21.27
N LEU A 368 3.22 5.55 21.77
CA LEU A 368 2.19 4.52 21.92
C LEU A 368 1.82 3.89 20.56
N PHE A 369 1.59 4.72 19.54
CA PHE A 369 1.23 4.25 18.20
C PHE A 369 2.40 3.60 17.46
N GLN A 370 3.60 4.12 17.64
CA GLN A 370 4.80 3.63 16.95
C GLN A 370 5.43 2.40 17.63
N SER A 371 5.44 2.37 18.96
CA SER A 371 6.23 1.42 19.74
C SER A 371 5.42 0.55 20.70
N GLY A 372 4.12 0.86 20.90
CA GLY A 372 3.28 0.11 21.80
C GLY A 372 3.42 0.51 23.27
N VAL A 373 3.06 -0.38 24.15
CA VAL A 373 2.91 -0.16 25.61
C VAL A 373 4.23 -0.39 26.34
N GLU A 374 4.66 0.57 27.15
CA GLU A 374 5.83 0.44 28.01
C GLU A 374 5.67 -0.70 29.03
N GLY A 375 6.71 -1.49 29.20
CA GLY A 375 6.74 -2.66 30.08
C GLY A 375 6.09 -3.91 29.47
N VAL A 376 5.45 -3.78 28.32
CA VAL A 376 4.85 -4.89 27.55
C VAL A 376 5.62 -5.09 26.24
N HIS A 377 5.64 -4.09 25.40
CA HIS A 377 6.22 -4.14 24.07
C HIS A 377 7.65 -3.60 24.03
N TRP A 378 7.95 -2.66 24.90
CA TRP A 378 9.28 -2.06 25.06
C TRP A 378 9.54 -1.69 26.51
N ALA A 379 10.81 -1.49 26.85
CA ALA A 379 11.26 -0.91 28.11
C ALA A 379 12.24 0.20 27.84
N GLN A 380 12.34 1.16 28.76
CA GLN A 380 13.30 2.24 28.67
C GLN A 380 14.67 1.77 29.19
N ASP A 381 15.73 2.00 28.40
CA ASP A 381 17.12 1.86 28.82
C ASP A 381 17.89 3.13 28.44
N GLY A 382 18.15 3.98 29.43
CA GLY A 382 18.70 5.31 29.18
C GLY A 382 17.77 6.16 28.30
N ASP A 383 18.28 6.62 27.17
CA ASP A 383 17.50 7.41 26.18
C ASP A 383 16.84 6.52 25.09
N LYS A 384 16.97 5.19 25.20
CA LYS A 384 16.54 4.24 24.16
C LYS A 384 15.30 3.47 24.58
N LEU A 385 14.48 3.15 23.59
CA LEU A 385 13.41 2.16 23.72
C LEU A 385 13.96 0.79 23.32
N VAL A 386 13.99 -0.15 24.25
CA VAL A 386 14.46 -1.52 24.01
C VAL A 386 13.26 -2.43 23.83
N PRO A 387 13.10 -3.09 22.67
CA PRO A 387 12.01 -4.04 22.44
C PRO A 387 12.04 -5.17 23.47
N GLN A 388 10.88 -5.56 23.96
CA GLN A 388 10.71 -6.69 24.86
C GLN A 388 10.45 -7.99 24.05
N PRO A 389 10.60 -9.18 24.66
CA PRO A 389 10.16 -10.42 24.02
C PRO A 389 8.70 -10.34 23.59
N SER A 390 8.36 -10.91 22.43
CA SER A 390 6.98 -11.02 21.97
C SER A 390 6.15 -11.84 22.96
N LEU A 391 4.90 -11.42 23.19
CA LEU A 391 3.99 -12.15 24.08
C LEU A 391 3.57 -13.49 23.48
N SER A 392 3.43 -13.56 22.15
CA SER A 392 3.05 -14.78 21.44
C SER A 392 4.22 -15.75 21.25
N ASN A 393 5.45 -15.24 21.16
CA ASN A 393 6.67 -16.03 21.04
C ASN A 393 7.84 -15.37 21.79
N PRO A 394 8.06 -15.71 23.07
CA PRO A 394 9.10 -15.10 23.90
C PRO A 394 10.55 -15.30 23.42
N GLU A 395 10.79 -16.22 22.48
CA GLU A 395 12.10 -16.41 21.86
C GLU A 395 12.38 -15.36 20.77
N GLU A 396 11.37 -14.62 20.36
CA GLU A 396 11.45 -13.53 19.38
C GLU A 396 11.27 -12.19 20.08
N THR A 397 12.01 -11.21 19.61
CA THR A 397 11.82 -9.82 20.03
C THR A 397 10.54 -9.26 19.40
N PHE A 398 9.79 -8.52 20.19
CA PHE A 398 8.63 -7.80 19.71
C PHE A 398 8.99 -6.85 18.56
N ARG A 399 8.37 -7.00 17.40
CA ARG A 399 8.74 -6.27 16.18
C ARG A 399 7.74 -5.18 15.86
N LYS A 400 8.24 -3.99 15.66
CA LYS A 400 7.46 -2.79 15.45
C LYS A 400 6.47 -2.83 14.29
N ALA A 401 6.86 -3.37 13.13
CA ALA A 401 6.08 -3.23 11.90
C ALA A 401 4.71 -3.89 11.96
N TRP A 402 4.58 -4.91 12.80
CA TRP A 402 3.36 -5.71 12.88
C TRP A 402 2.73 -5.67 14.27
N ILE A 403 3.18 -4.75 15.09
CA ILE A 403 3.03 -4.80 16.53
C ILE A 403 1.98 -3.83 17.02
N THR A 404 1.95 -2.66 16.45
CA THR A 404 0.94 -1.66 16.77
C THR A 404 0.02 -1.49 15.58
N PRO A 405 -1.22 -1.02 15.78
CA PRO A 405 -2.09 -0.68 14.67
C PRO A 405 -1.50 0.41 13.75
N TRP A 406 -0.43 1.08 14.19
CA TRP A 406 0.30 2.06 13.42
C TRP A 406 1.65 1.50 12.99
N MET A 407 2.08 1.74 11.77
CA MET A 407 3.34 1.19 11.24
C MET A 407 4.55 1.78 11.96
N SER A 408 5.64 1.02 12.00
CA SER A 408 6.86 1.35 12.76
C SER A 408 7.60 2.59 12.31
N THR A 409 7.35 3.07 11.12
CA THR A 409 7.99 4.24 10.53
C THR A 409 7.01 5.39 10.47
N ASN A 410 6.78 6.05 11.60
CA ASN A 410 5.98 7.27 11.62
C ASN A 410 6.65 8.34 10.74
N PRO A 411 5.90 9.09 9.91
CA PRO A 411 6.44 10.13 9.06
C PRO A 411 7.03 11.31 9.84
N LEU A 412 6.79 11.39 11.14
CA LEU A 412 7.42 12.37 12.02
C LEU A 412 8.66 11.78 12.69
N THR A 413 9.82 12.34 12.38
CA THR A 413 11.10 12.04 13.06
C THR A 413 11.29 12.92 14.29
N VAL A 414 10.26 13.14 15.09
CA VAL A 414 10.25 14.21 16.11
C VAL A 414 10.53 13.71 17.51
N THR A 415 10.49 12.39 17.74
CA THR A 415 10.78 11.86 19.06
C THR A 415 12.26 11.52 19.21
N ASP A 416 12.89 12.01 20.29
CA ASP A 416 14.19 11.60 20.77
C ASP A 416 14.18 10.17 21.37
N LYS A 417 13.01 9.56 21.51
CA LYS A 417 12.82 8.19 21.97
C LYS A 417 12.70 7.22 20.80
N ASN A 418 13.79 7.00 20.09
CA ASN A 418 13.80 6.01 19.01
C ASN A 418 14.33 4.67 19.52
N MET A 419 13.77 3.57 19.01
CA MET A 419 14.35 2.26 19.19
C MET A 419 15.64 2.14 18.38
N ASP A 420 16.66 1.47 18.92
CA ASP A 420 17.74 0.94 18.11
C ASP A 420 17.17 -0.12 17.18
N LEU A 421 17.34 0.10 15.90
CA LEU A 421 16.92 -0.86 14.89
C LEU A 421 18.05 -1.84 14.60
N GLU A 422 17.71 -3.09 14.34
CA GLU A 422 18.67 -4.10 13.90
C GLU A 422 19.35 -3.67 12.59
N PRO A 423 20.62 -4.04 12.37
CA PRO A 423 21.38 -3.62 11.18
C PRO A 423 20.65 -3.93 9.86
N ALA A 424 20.01 -5.07 9.73
CA ALA A 424 19.29 -5.45 8.51
C ALA A 424 18.10 -4.52 8.19
N ILE A 425 17.48 -3.90 9.21
CA ILE A 425 16.44 -2.88 9.03
C ILE A 425 17.08 -1.61 8.46
N THR A 426 18.10 -1.09 9.16
CA THR A 426 18.74 0.18 8.77
C THR A 426 19.43 0.10 7.41
N GLU A 427 20.07 -1.02 7.09
CA GLU A 427 20.71 -1.25 5.80
C GLU A 427 19.70 -1.27 4.65
N SER A 428 18.59 -1.99 4.80
CA SER A 428 17.55 -2.03 3.76
C SER A 428 16.82 -0.70 3.60
N LEU A 429 16.57 0.04 4.70
CA LEU A 429 16.02 1.38 4.62
C LEU A 429 16.98 2.36 3.95
N ALA A 430 18.29 2.24 4.18
CA ALA A 430 19.29 3.08 3.50
C ALA A 430 19.27 2.86 1.98
N VAL A 431 19.02 1.63 1.51
CA VAL A 431 18.82 1.35 0.08
C VAL A 431 17.52 2.00 -0.43
N VAL A 432 16.42 1.89 0.32
CA VAL A 432 15.16 2.56 -0.04
C VAL A 432 15.35 4.07 -0.12
N ASP A 433 15.92 4.69 0.90
CA ASP A 433 16.11 6.14 0.96
C ASP A 433 17.01 6.69 -0.16
N ALA A 434 18.03 5.90 -0.55
CA ALA A 434 18.99 6.34 -1.56
C ALA A 434 18.49 6.16 -3.00
N TYR A 435 17.63 5.16 -3.26
CA TYR A 435 17.36 4.72 -4.63
C TYR A 435 15.89 4.58 -4.99
N ALA A 436 14.97 4.47 -4.03
CA ALA A 436 13.58 4.27 -4.36
C ALA A 436 12.91 5.57 -4.85
N GLN A 437 12.00 5.43 -5.78
CA GLN A 437 11.20 6.52 -6.35
C GLN A 437 9.72 6.30 -6.10
N PRO A 438 8.92 7.37 -5.98
CA PRO A 438 7.50 7.22 -5.74
C PRO A 438 6.79 6.55 -6.92
N LEU A 439 5.92 5.62 -6.59
CA LEU A 439 4.89 5.15 -7.50
C LEU A 439 3.84 6.26 -7.63
N TYR A 440 3.44 6.55 -8.85
CA TYR A 440 2.46 7.60 -9.08
C TYR A 440 1.10 7.26 -8.46
N VAL A 441 0.48 8.23 -7.80
CA VAL A 441 -0.95 8.20 -7.50
C VAL A 441 -1.70 8.52 -8.79
N PHE A 442 -2.63 7.66 -9.14
CA PHE A 442 -3.38 7.82 -10.39
C PHE A 442 -4.45 8.91 -10.25
N PRO A 443 -4.59 9.80 -11.24
CA PRO A 443 -5.70 10.72 -11.29
C PRO A 443 -7.04 10.00 -11.35
N VAL A 444 -8.10 10.70 -10.94
CA VAL A 444 -9.45 10.18 -11.02
C VAL A 444 -9.83 9.95 -12.49
N SER A 445 -10.25 8.73 -12.81
CA SER A 445 -10.80 8.33 -14.10
C SER A 445 -11.90 7.30 -13.87
N GLU A 446 -13.11 7.62 -14.31
CA GLU A 446 -14.26 6.73 -14.19
C GLU A 446 -14.05 5.48 -15.06
N THR A 447 -13.57 5.68 -16.29
CA THR A 447 -13.29 4.58 -17.22
C THR A 447 -12.22 3.66 -16.66
N ARG A 448 -11.10 4.19 -16.13
CA ARG A 448 -10.06 3.38 -15.50
C ARG A 448 -10.63 2.53 -14.37
N THR A 449 -11.44 3.11 -13.51
CA THR A 449 -12.06 2.39 -12.39
C THR A 449 -12.92 1.23 -12.88
N MET A 450 -13.73 1.45 -13.92
CA MET A 450 -14.59 0.41 -14.50
C MET A 450 -13.83 -0.75 -15.14
N ILE A 451 -12.72 -0.46 -15.85
CA ILE A 451 -11.98 -1.48 -16.61
C ILE A 451 -10.86 -2.15 -15.82
N ASN A 452 -10.53 -1.66 -14.63
CA ASN A 452 -9.31 -2.03 -13.88
C ASN A 452 -9.18 -3.55 -13.68
N SER A 453 -10.24 -4.23 -13.28
CA SER A 453 -10.23 -5.69 -13.03
C SER A 453 -9.92 -6.49 -14.29
N ASP A 454 -10.61 -6.17 -15.39
CA ASP A 454 -10.44 -6.87 -16.66
C ASP A 454 -9.07 -6.57 -17.28
N LEU A 455 -8.61 -5.32 -17.15
CA LEU A 455 -7.31 -4.89 -17.65
C LEU A 455 -6.18 -5.58 -16.86
N THR A 456 -6.28 -5.64 -15.53
CA THR A 456 -5.34 -6.36 -14.66
C THR A 456 -5.26 -7.83 -15.08
N THR A 457 -6.40 -8.49 -15.23
CA THR A 457 -6.45 -9.90 -15.66
C THR A 457 -5.78 -10.09 -17.03
N THR A 458 -6.03 -9.16 -17.96
CA THR A 458 -5.43 -9.19 -19.30
C THR A 458 -3.91 -9.05 -19.24
N ARG A 459 -3.40 -8.08 -18.48
CA ARG A 459 -1.95 -7.84 -18.27
C ARG A 459 -1.25 -9.07 -17.72
N LEU A 460 -1.78 -9.61 -16.61
CA LEU A 460 -1.20 -10.77 -15.94
C LEU A 460 -1.24 -12.04 -16.82
N ASN A 461 -2.33 -12.27 -17.53
CA ASN A 461 -2.44 -13.42 -18.43
C ASN A 461 -1.41 -13.38 -19.56
N ILE A 462 -1.26 -12.22 -20.21
CA ILE A 462 -0.28 -12.06 -21.30
C ILE A 462 1.14 -12.16 -20.74
N PHE A 463 1.43 -11.52 -19.62
CA PHE A 463 2.73 -11.63 -18.95
C PHE A 463 3.10 -13.09 -18.67
N ALA A 464 2.20 -13.87 -18.07
CA ALA A 464 2.44 -15.28 -17.77
C ALA A 464 2.71 -16.10 -19.04
N ARG A 465 1.93 -15.90 -20.10
CA ARG A 465 2.09 -16.62 -21.38
C ARG A 465 3.41 -16.30 -22.06
N VAL A 466 3.84 -15.03 -22.03
CA VAL A 466 5.14 -14.63 -22.56
C VAL A 466 6.26 -15.24 -21.71
N MET A 467 6.23 -15.09 -20.41
CA MET A 467 7.24 -15.64 -19.50
C MET A 467 7.43 -17.14 -19.69
N MET A 468 6.33 -17.89 -19.79
CA MET A 468 6.37 -19.34 -20.03
C MET A 468 6.75 -19.73 -21.49
N GLY A 469 7.08 -18.80 -22.36
CA GLY A 469 7.46 -19.06 -23.76
C GLY A 469 6.30 -19.52 -24.65
N GLN A 470 5.05 -19.27 -24.26
CA GLN A 470 3.87 -19.65 -25.06
C GLN A 470 3.60 -18.67 -26.20
N MET A 471 4.20 -17.50 -26.15
CA MET A 471 4.18 -16.47 -27.19
C MET A 471 5.43 -15.61 -27.09
N SER A 472 5.79 -14.92 -28.18
CA SER A 472 6.91 -13.98 -28.14
C SER A 472 6.53 -12.69 -27.38
N PRO A 473 7.51 -11.93 -26.87
CA PRO A 473 7.26 -10.61 -26.28
C PRO A 473 6.52 -9.66 -27.20
N GLU A 474 6.88 -9.61 -28.48
CA GLU A 474 6.25 -8.76 -29.50
C GLU A 474 4.78 -9.14 -29.73
N GLU A 475 4.50 -10.46 -29.85
CA GLU A 475 3.12 -10.96 -29.95
C GLU A 475 2.32 -10.61 -28.70
N GLY A 476 2.92 -10.74 -27.51
CA GLY A 476 2.31 -10.40 -26.24
C GLY A 476 1.92 -8.92 -26.16
N VAL A 477 2.82 -8.02 -26.46
CA VAL A 477 2.54 -6.57 -26.46
C VAL A 477 1.50 -6.20 -27.52
N ALA A 478 1.55 -6.82 -28.72
CA ALA A 478 0.59 -6.57 -29.77
C ALA A 478 -0.82 -7.06 -29.39
N GLU A 479 -0.94 -8.28 -28.82
CA GLU A 479 -2.21 -8.82 -28.31
C GLU A 479 -2.75 -7.94 -27.18
N TYR A 480 -1.89 -7.50 -26.26
CA TYR A 480 -2.29 -6.61 -25.18
C TYR A 480 -2.87 -5.29 -25.72
N LYS A 481 -2.16 -4.60 -26.61
CA LYS A 481 -2.62 -3.31 -27.19
C LYS A 481 -4.03 -3.45 -27.80
N ALA A 482 -4.31 -4.54 -28.50
CA ALA A 482 -5.64 -4.77 -29.09
C ALA A 482 -6.72 -4.99 -28.04
N GLN A 483 -6.43 -5.75 -26.98
CA GLN A 483 -7.39 -6.00 -25.89
C GLN A 483 -7.59 -4.75 -25.02
N ALA A 484 -6.54 -4.02 -24.67
CA ALA A 484 -6.60 -2.80 -23.89
C ALA A 484 -7.43 -1.70 -24.59
N GLU A 485 -7.28 -1.53 -25.91
CA GLU A 485 -8.10 -0.62 -26.70
C GLU A 485 -9.56 -1.01 -26.67
N ALA A 486 -9.87 -2.30 -26.80
CA ALA A 486 -11.24 -2.80 -26.75
C ALA A 486 -11.88 -2.62 -25.35
N LEU A 487 -11.10 -2.60 -24.28
CA LEU A 487 -11.55 -2.31 -22.92
C LEU A 487 -11.79 -0.82 -22.68
N GLY A 488 -11.16 0.07 -23.44
CA GLY A 488 -11.32 1.53 -23.31
C GLY A 488 -10.14 2.23 -22.66
N VAL A 489 -8.92 1.67 -22.72
CA VAL A 489 -7.72 2.28 -22.13
C VAL A 489 -7.44 3.67 -22.69
N SER A 490 -7.67 3.92 -23.98
CA SER A 490 -7.51 5.24 -24.59
C SER A 490 -8.39 6.30 -23.89
N THR A 491 -9.66 5.99 -23.60
CA THR A 491 -10.57 6.89 -22.86
C THR A 491 -10.07 7.10 -21.43
N ALA A 492 -9.63 6.04 -20.75
CA ALA A 492 -9.09 6.14 -19.40
C ALA A 492 -7.86 7.07 -19.35
N LEU A 493 -6.96 6.98 -20.32
CA LEU A 493 -5.78 7.85 -20.43
C LEU A 493 -6.16 9.31 -20.73
N GLU A 494 -7.16 9.56 -21.59
CA GLU A 494 -7.67 10.91 -21.83
C GLU A 494 -8.20 11.54 -20.55
N GLU A 495 -9.01 10.81 -19.77
CA GLU A 495 -9.53 11.24 -18.47
C GLU A 495 -8.39 11.50 -17.46
N MET A 496 -7.42 10.59 -17.34
CA MET A 496 -6.28 10.74 -16.44
C MET A 496 -5.43 11.96 -16.79
N ASN A 497 -5.17 12.20 -18.07
CA ASN A 497 -4.39 13.36 -18.52
C ASN A 497 -5.15 14.67 -18.39
N ALA A 498 -6.47 14.66 -18.42
CA ALA A 498 -7.29 15.85 -18.19
C ALA A 498 -7.38 16.22 -16.71
N ASN A 499 -7.17 15.24 -15.81
CA ASN A 499 -7.28 15.39 -14.35
C ASN A 499 -5.91 15.34 -13.62
N SER A 500 -4.80 15.43 -14.37
CA SER A 500 -3.44 15.38 -13.82
C SER A 500 -2.86 16.77 -13.52
#